data_03b99ef4e05c44b7139c516321c92f5d
#
_entry.id   03b99ef4e05c44b7139c516321c92f5d
#
_cell.length_a   1.000
_cell.length_b   1.000
_cell.length_c   1.000
_cell.angle_alpha   90.00
_cell.angle_beta   90.00
_cell.angle_gamma   90.00
#
_symmetry.space_group_name_H-M   'P 1'
#
loop_
_entity.id
_entity.type
_entity.pdbx_description
1 polymer ?
#
loop_
_entity_poly.entity_id
_entity_poly.type
_entity_poly.pdbx_seq_one_letter_code
_entity_poly.pdbx_strand_id
1 'polypeptide(L)'
;MKRRPNIVFLHNDHQAYYRHGWDEGVLPKRPHFDRFAGEGVVFTNTYTATPLCGPARRSLLTGLFPHTHGQHHNYTDPPYGHEVYLHKLTGVGYRNYYFGKWHAGPGNAGGHGCEGFSYTGYGNPYITPEYKEHMNRQGLPSAEHRIERVFRVEDFDRQEFFPGLQEGALYRCESPWCGEH
;
A
#
# COMPACT_ATOMS: atom_id res chain seq x y z
N MET A 1 32.67 13.49 -13.08
CA MET A 1 31.55 12.50 -13.12
C MET A 1 30.23 13.24 -12.91
N LYS A 2 29.21 13.03 -13.75
CA LYS A 2 27.89 13.62 -13.48
C LYS A 2 27.34 13.01 -12.18
N ARG A 3 26.94 13.86 -11.24
CA ARG A 3 26.32 13.43 -9.98
C ARG A 3 24.98 12.75 -10.29
N ARG A 4 24.78 11.53 -9.82
CA ARG A 4 23.49 10.82 -9.97
C ARG A 4 22.43 11.48 -9.09
N PRO A 5 21.21 11.69 -9.59
CA PRO A 5 20.13 12.25 -8.76
C PRO A 5 19.68 11.25 -7.69
N ASN A 6 19.20 11.77 -6.58
CA ASN A 6 18.40 10.96 -5.66
C ASN A 6 17.02 10.73 -6.28
N ILE A 7 16.47 9.54 -6.08
CA ILE A 7 15.14 9.16 -6.55
C ILE A 7 14.27 8.91 -5.31
N VAL A 8 13.18 9.65 -5.19
CA VAL A 8 12.18 9.44 -4.14
C VAL A 8 10.88 9.00 -4.81
N PHE A 9 10.37 7.83 -4.42
CA PHE A 9 9.13 7.27 -4.92
C PHE A 9 8.12 7.20 -3.78
N LEU A 10 7.06 7.99 -3.87
CA LEU A 10 5.95 8.01 -2.91
C LEU A 10 4.77 7.25 -3.53
N HIS A 11 4.36 6.18 -2.88
CA HIS A 11 3.29 5.32 -3.37
C HIS A 11 2.17 5.20 -2.33
N ASN A 12 1.02 5.75 -2.66
CA ASN A 12 -0.18 5.59 -1.87
C ASN A 12 -0.90 4.28 -2.21
N ASP A 13 -1.39 3.60 -1.20
CA ASP A 13 -2.25 2.43 -1.37
C ASP A 13 -3.71 2.87 -1.51
N HIS A 14 -4.51 2.19 -2.34
CA HIS A 14 -5.94 2.45 -2.54
C HIS A 14 -6.32 3.88 -2.94
N GLN A 15 -5.42 4.66 -3.50
CA GLN A 15 -5.76 5.99 -3.97
C GLN A 15 -6.41 5.94 -5.35
N ALA A 16 -7.71 6.16 -5.41
CA ALA A 16 -8.45 6.31 -6.66
C ALA A 16 -8.26 7.71 -7.25
N TYR A 17 -8.48 7.83 -8.58
CA TYR A 17 -8.50 9.12 -9.25
C TYR A 17 -9.90 9.74 -9.14
N TYR A 18 -10.05 10.75 -8.29
CA TYR A 18 -11.32 11.33 -7.91
C TYR A 18 -11.94 12.29 -8.95
N ARG A 19 -11.45 12.33 -10.17
CA ARG A 19 -11.93 13.29 -11.17
C ARG A 19 -13.25 12.92 -11.85
N HIS A 20 -13.78 11.75 -11.62
CA HIS A 20 -15.01 11.26 -12.23
C HIS A 20 -16.04 10.88 -11.17
N GLY A 21 -16.82 11.89 -10.71
CA GLY A 21 -18.20 11.70 -10.27
C GLY A 21 -18.47 10.83 -9.04
N TRP A 22 -17.48 10.56 -8.22
CA TRP A 22 -17.70 9.73 -7.03
C TRP A 22 -18.27 10.52 -5.86
N ASP A 23 -17.92 11.78 -5.74
CA ASP A 23 -18.55 12.69 -4.78
C ASP A 23 -18.42 14.11 -5.31
N GLU A 24 -19.49 14.65 -5.85
CA GLU A 24 -19.61 16.05 -6.17
C GLU A 24 -19.66 16.88 -4.88
N GLY A 25 -18.59 16.89 -4.10
CA GLY A 25 -18.55 17.73 -2.91
C GLY A 25 -17.43 17.48 -1.92
N VAL A 26 -16.78 16.32 -1.89
CA VAL A 26 -15.74 16.02 -0.89
C VAL A 26 -14.42 15.64 -1.56
N LEU A 27 -13.71 16.62 -2.09
CA LEU A 27 -12.32 16.41 -2.47
C LEU A 27 -11.44 16.46 -1.21
N PRO A 28 -10.57 15.47 -0.99
CA PRO A 28 -9.63 15.51 0.12
C PRO A 28 -8.72 16.74 -0.01
N LYS A 29 -8.50 17.43 1.09
CA LYS A 29 -7.57 18.57 1.15
C LYS A 29 -6.15 18.07 1.01
N ARG A 30 -5.46 18.42 -0.07
CA ARG A 30 -4.10 17.96 -0.39
C ARG A 30 -3.16 19.14 -0.68
N PRO A 31 -3.02 20.14 0.19
CA PRO A 31 -2.33 21.38 -0.14
C PRO A 31 -0.87 21.19 -0.54
N HIS A 32 -0.16 20.24 0.07
CA HIS A 32 1.23 19.94 -0.28
C HIS A 32 1.36 19.17 -1.58
N PHE A 33 0.46 18.21 -1.82
CA PHE A 33 0.41 17.47 -3.06
C PHE A 33 0.06 18.36 -4.24
N ASP A 34 -0.94 19.23 -4.07
CA ASP A 34 -1.40 20.15 -5.10
C ASP A 34 -0.31 21.18 -5.45
N ARG A 35 0.43 21.68 -4.44
CA ARG A 35 1.60 22.53 -4.68
C ARG A 35 2.66 21.79 -5.48
N PHE A 36 3.01 20.57 -5.08
CA PHE A 36 4.01 19.74 -5.76
C PHE A 36 3.60 19.42 -7.20
N ALA A 37 2.33 19.15 -7.43
CA ALA A 37 1.77 18.93 -8.77
C ALA A 37 1.90 20.18 -9.66
N GLY A 38 1.78 21.38 -9.09
CA GLY A 38 1.98 22.64 -9.79
C GLY A 38 3.44 22.92 -10.19
N GLU A 39 4.41 22.30 -9.50
CA GLU A 39 5.84 22.46 -9.75
C GLU A 39 6.40 21.34 -10.66
N GLY A 40 5.59 20.34 -11.00
CA GLY A 40 6.02 19.13 -11.71
C GLY A 40 5.17 18.79 -12.92
N VAL A 41 5.21 17.52 -13.30
CA VAL A 41 4.39 16.96 -14.39
C VAL A 41 3.31 16.07 -13.79
N VAL A 42 2.07 16.33 -14.18
CA VAL A 42 0.89 15.54 -13.76
C VAL A 42 0.43 14.66 -14.91
N PHE A 43 0.45 13.36 -14.71
CA PHE A 43 -0.10 12.39 -15.67
C PHE A 43 -1.57 12.14 -15.34
N THR A 44 -2.49 12.67 -16.13
CA THR A 44 -3.92 12.58 -15.88
C THR A 44 -4.57 11.29 -16.37
N ASN A 45 -3.90 10.55 -17.25
CA ASN A 45 -4.38 9.30 -17.84
C ASN A 45 -3.37 8.18 -17.55
N THR A 46 -3.26 7.80 -16.29
CA THR A 46 -2.39 6.72 -15.84
C THR A 46 -3.24 5.53 -15.41
N TYR A 47 -2.90 4.35 -15.90
CA TYR A 47 -3.62 3.11 -15.63
C TYR A 47 -2.68 2.09 -15.00
N THR A 48 -3.18 1.40 -13.98
CA THR A 48 -2.48 0.23 -13.44
C THR A 48 -2.73 -1.00 -14.28
N ALA A 49 -1.77 -1.91 -14.32
CA ALA A 49 -1.92 -3.19 -15.02
C ALA A 49 -3.03 -4.07 -14.41
N THR A 50 -3.36 -3.86 -13.15
CA THR A 50 -4.43 -4.53 -12.41
C THR A 50 -4.81 -3.70 -11.19
N PRO A 51 -6.10 -3.63 -10.82
CA PRO A 51 -6.55 -2.85 -9.66
C PRO A 51 -6.46 -3.62 -8.33
N LEU A 52 -5.48 -4.51 -8.18
CA LEU A 52 -5.22 -5.29 -6.96
C LEU A 52 -3.83 -4.98 -6.41
N CYS A 53 -3.72 -4.82 -5.08
CA CYS A 53 -2.50 -4.37 -4.41
C CYS A 53 -1.26 -5.20 -4.77
N GLY A 54 -1.30 -6.52 -4.52
CA GLY A 54 -0.17 -7.41 -4.73
C GLY A 54 0.27 -7.46 -6.19
N PRO A 55 -0.61 -7.81 -7.12
CA PRO A 55 -0.31 -7.82 -8.55
C PRO A 55 0.20 -6.48 -9.09
N ALA A 56 -0.43 -5.36 -8.70
CA ALA A 56 -0.01 -4.03 -9.15
C ALA A 56 1.40 -3.66 -8.62
N ARG A 57 1.68 -3.97 -7.36
CA ARG A 57 3.01 -3.73 -6.75
C ARG A 57 4.08 -4.57 -7.40
N ARG A 58 3.78 -5.84 -7.69
CA ARG A 58 4.73 -6.70 -8.40
C ARG A 58 4.96 -6.23 -9.83
N SER A 59 3.91 -5.81 -10.55
CA SER A 59 4.06 -5.18 -11.86
C SER A 59 4.95 -3.94 -11.81
N LEU A 60 4.76 -3.08 -10.80
CA LEU A 60 5.58 -1.89 -10.60
C LEU A 60 7.05 -2.24 -10.38
N LEU A 61 7.34 -3.24 -9.56
CA LEU A 61 8.72 -3.64 -9.21
C LEU A 61 9.44 -4.35 -10.35
N THR A 62 8.73 -5.14 -11.15
CA THR A 62 9.30 -5.95 -12.23
C THR A 62 9.21 -5.32 -13.61
N GLY A 63 8.28 -4.36 -13.80
CA GLY A 63 7.93 -3.83 -15.12
C GLY A 63 7.13 -4.82 -15.99
N LEU A 64 6.57 -5.88 -15.40
CA LEU A 64 5.89 -6.95 -16.11
C LEU A 64 4.39 -6.95 -15.80
N PHE A 65 3.60 -7.51 -16.70
CA PHE A 65 2.17 -7.74 -16.47
C PHE A 65 1.91 -8.95 -15.57
N PRO A 66 0.76 -9.03 -14.88
CA PRO A 66 0.41 -10.14 -13.99
C PRO A 66 0.53 -11.52 -14.60
N HIS A 67 0.13 -11.70 -15.86
CA HIS A 67 0.26 -12.98 -16.56
C HIS A 67 1.70 -13.44 -16.77
N THR A 68 2.65 -12.52 -16.75
CA THR A 68 4.08 -12.82 -16.91
C THR A 68 4.74 -13.08 -15.57
N HIS A 69 4.48 -12.25 -14.56
CA HIS A 69 5.11 -12.43 -13.25
C HIS A 69 4.34 -13.39 -12.33
N GLY A 70 3.16 -13.86 -12.73
CA GLY A 70 2.42 -14.94 -12.08
C GLY A 70 1.60 -14.55 -10.84
N GLN A 71 1.70 -13.34 -10.34
CA GLN A 71 0.88 -12.89 -9.20
C GLN A 71 -0.43 -12.30 -9.72
N HIS A 72 -1.52 -13.09 -9.67
CA HIS A 72 -2.83 -12.71 -10.19
C HIS A 72 -3.78 -12.18 -9.11
N HIS A 73 -3.55 -12.53 -7.86
CA HIS A 73 -4.38 -12.18 -6.71
C HIS A 73 -3.53 -11.74 -5.51
N ASN A 74 -4.18 -11.10 -4.53
CA ASN A 74 -3.55 -10.66 -3.30
C ASN A 74 -3.07 -11.82 -2.41
N TYR A 75 -3.61 -13.01 -2.63
CA TYR A 75 -3.31 -14.22 -1.84
C TYR A 75 -2.42 -15.21 -2.60
N THR A 76 -1.93 -14.84 -3.77
CA THR A 76 -0.97 -15.65 -4.53
C THR A 76 0.39 -15.01 -4.42
N ASP A 77 1.34 -15.75 -3.83
CA ASP A 77 2.72 -15.32 -3.66
C ASP A 77 3.68 -16.25 -4.44
N PRO A 78 3.63 -16.24 -5.78
CA PRO A 78 4.55 -17.05 -6.55
C PRO A 78 6.00 -16.61 -6.32
N PRO A 79 6.98 -17.53 -6.36
CA PRO A 79 8.38 -17.19 -6.24
C PRO A 79 8.79 -16.10 -7.24
N TYR A 80 9.83 -15.34 -6.91
CA TYR A 80 10.41 -14.39 -7.86
C TYR A 80 11.17 -15.13 -8.95
N GLY A 81 10.61 -15.16 -10.15
CA GLY A 81 11.27 -15.64 -11.38
C GLY A 81 11.86 -14.51 -12.22
N HIS A 82 11.67 -13.27 -11.79
CA HIS A 82 12.08 -12.08 -12.54
C HIS A 82 12.79 -11.07 -11.63
N GLU A 83 13.73 -10.36 -12.21
CA GLU A 83 14.47 -9.33 -11.51
C GLU A 83 13.55 -8.13 -11.21
N VAL A 84 13.73 -7.53 -10.04
CA VAL A 84 13.10 -6.26 -9.68
C VAL A 84 14.06 -5.09 -9.96
N TYR A 85 13.51 -3.91 -10.32
CA TYR A 85 14.34 -2.76 -10.66
C TYR A 85 15.29 -2.31 -9.54
N LEU A 86 14.99 -2.64 -8.30
CA LEU A 86 15.82 -2.36 -7.13
C LEU A 86 17.21 -2.99 -7.26
N HIS A 87 17.30 -4.23 -7.78
CA HIS A 87 18.59 -4.89 -8.04
C HIS A 87 19.39 -4.15 -9.10
N LYS A 88 18.74 -3.65 -10.15
CA LYS A 88 19.39 -2.83 -11.20
C LYS A 88 19.93 -1.53 -10.64
N LEU A 89 19.18 -0.87 -9.76
CA LEU A 89 19.65 0.34 -9.08
C LEU A 89 20.88 0.06 -8.21
N THR A 90 20.86 -1.02 -7.43
CA THR A 90 22.03 -1.46 -6.65
C THR A 90 23.22 -1.74 -7.56
N GLY A 91 23.00 -2.44 -8.66
CA GLY A 91 24.06 -2.77 -9.64
C GLY A 91 24.75 -1.55 -10.26
N VAL A 92 24.08 -0.42 -10.31
CA VAL A 92 24.65 0.86 -10.77
C VAL A 92 25.05 1.79 -9.61
N GLY A 93 25.10 1.30 -8.38
CA GLY A 93 25.65 1.97 -7.22
C GLY A 93 24.67 2.87 -6.45
N TYR A 94 23.37 2.67 -6.58
CA TYR A 94 22.39 3.25 -5.65
C TYR A 94 22.30 2.42 -4.37
N ARG A 95 22.05 3.10 -3.26
CA ARG A 95 21.55 2.48 -2.03
C ARG A 95 20.04 2.63 -2.04
N ASN A 96 19.34 1.51 -1.85
CA ASN A 96 17.88 1.50 -1.87
C ASN A 96 17.35 1.48 -0.44
N TYR A 97 16.36 2.32 -0.21
CA TYR A 97 15.59 2.36 1.03
C TYR A 97 14.13 2.10 0.71
N TYR A 98 13.47 1.32 1.56
CA TYR A 98 12.05 1.03 1.42
C TYR A 98 11.36 1.13 2.78
N PHE A 99 10.23 1.83 2.83
CA PHE A 99 9.44 1.98 4.04
C PHE A 99 7.98 1.69 3.72
N GLY A 100 7.37 0.76 4.48
CA GLY A 100 5.96 0.44 4.40
C GLY A 100 5.63 -0.92 3.78
N LYS A 101 4.43 -1.03 3.24
CA LYS A 101 3.84 -2.26 2.71
C LYS A 101 4.59 -2.77 1.48
N TRP A 102 5.06 -4.01 1.55
CA TRP A 102 5.65 -4.72 0.41
C TRP A 102 4.58 -5.33 -0.50
N HIS A 103 3.91 -6.36 -0.04
CA HIS A 103 2.81 -7.07 -0.69
C HIS A 103 3.02 -7.36 -2.19
N ALA A 104 4.23 -7.69 -2.58
CA ALA A 104 4.59 -7.92 -3.98
C ALA A 104 5.16 -9.32 -4.22
N GLY A 105 4.64 -10.31 -3.52
CA GLY A 105 5.15 -11.66 -3.48
C GLY A 105 5.80 -12.00 -2.15
N PRO A 106 6.45 -13.17 -2.02
CA PRO A 106 7.02 -13.64 -0.77
C PRO A 106 8.14 -12.72 -0.25
N GLY A 107 8.28 -12.68 1.07
CA GLY A 107 9.32 -11.89 1.72
C GLY A 107 8.97 -10.40 1.87
N ASN A 108 9.99 -9.57 1.86
CA ASN A 108 9.89 -8.12 2.02
C ASN A 108 11.02 -7.40 1.25
N ALA A 109 11.05 -6.08 1.29
CA ALA A 109 12.03 -5.27 0.57
C ALA A 109 13.48 -5.53 0.99
N GLY A 110 13.73 -5.97 2.23
CA GLY A 110 15.06 -6.34 2.72
C GLY A 110 15.66 -7.51 1.93
N GLY A 111 14.84 -8.50 1.57
CA GLY A 111 15.24 -9.61 0.71
C GLY A 111 15.62 -9.18 -0.72
N HIS A 112 15.32 -7.96 -1.11
CA HIS A 112 15.65 -7.36 -2.41
C HIS A 112 16.70 -6.25 -2.32
N GLY A 113 17.50 -6.25 -1.24
CA GLY A 113 18.64 -5.34 -1.10
C GLY A 113 18.26 -3.92 -0.68
N CYS A 114 17.09 -3.75 -0.04
CA CYS A 114 16.71 -2.47 0.54
C CYS A 114 17.02 -2.41 2.03
N GLU A 115 17.47 -1.26 2.48
CA GLU A 115 17.50 -0.86 3.87
C GLU A 115 16.13 -0.26 4.27
N GLY A 116 15.85 -0.14 5.58
CA GLY A 116 14.64 0.48 6.08
C GLY A 116 13.69 -0.52 6.72
N PHE A 117 12.39 -0.29 6.60
CA PHE A 117 11.36 -1.11 7.21
C PHE A 117 10.26 -1.44 6.22
N SER A 118 10.02 -2.72 5.99
CA SER A 118 8.90 -3.20 5.19
C SER A 118 8.24 -4.41 5.82
N TYR A 119 6.93 -4.52 5.65
CA TYR A 119 6.16 -5.66 6.12
C TYR A 119 5.56 -6.42 4.93
N THR A 120 5.48 -7.76 5.11
CA THR A 120 5.17 -8.68 4.02
C THR A 120 3.71 -8.68 3.63
N GLY A 121 2.82 -8.40 4.57
CA GLY A 121 1.44 -8.83 4.48
C GLY A 121 0.43 -7.81 4.01
N TYR A 122 -0.76 -8.33 3.96
CA TYR A 122 -2.01 -7.61 3.93
C TYR A 122 -2.26 -7.11 5.36
N GLY A 123 -2.24 -5.84 5.57
CA GLY A 123 -2.52 -5.33 6.91
C GLY A 123 -1.89 -3.97 7.19
N ASN A 124 -2.28 -3.44 8.30
CA ASN A 124 -1.83 -2.14 8.73
C ASN A 124 -0.56 -2.25 9.58
N PRO A 125 0.37 -1.32 9.43
CA PRO A 125 1.63 -1.33 10.17
C PRO A 125 1.42 -1.27 11.69
N TYR A 126 0.32 -0.73 12.19
CA TYR A 126 0.06 -0.58 13.62
C TYR A 126 -0.08 -1.92 14.39
N ILE A 127 -0.30 -3.03 13.69
CA ILE A 127 -0.30 -4.36 14.32
C ILE A 127 1.12 -4.93 14.50
N THR A 128 2.11 -4.36 13.84
CA THR A 128 3.48 -4.86 13.88
C THR A 128 4.17 -4.52 15.22
N PRO A 129 5.04 -5.42 15.73
CA PRO A 129 5.79 -5.16 16.94
C PRO A 129 6.63 -3.87 16.87
N GLU A 130 7.25 -3.63 15.71
CA GLU A 130 8.09 -2.47 15.46
C GLU A 130 7.33 -1.16 15.56
N TYR A 131 6.09 -1.12 15.06
CA TYR A 131 5.24 0.06 15.20
C TYR A 131 4.86 0.29 16.66
N LYS A 132 4.47 -0.76 17.38
CA LYS A 132 4.12 -0.67 18.81
C LYS A 132 5.30 -0.19 19.64
N GLU A 133 6.49 -0.70 19.36
CA GLU A 133 7.71 -0.25 20.03
C GLU A 133 8.02 1.21 19.70
N HIS A 134 7.84 1.65 18.45
CA HIS A 134 7.99 3.05 18.06
C HIS A 134 7.03 3.95 18.85
N MET A 135 5.74 3.60 18.91
CA MET A 135 4.74 4.35 19.65
C MET A 135 5.10 4.46 21.13
N ASN A 136 5.51 3.35 21.73
CA ASN A 136 5.95 3.33 23.14
C ASN A 136 7.16 4.24 23.37
N ARG A 137 8.17 4.21 22.53
CA ARG A 137 9.35 5.08 22.62
C ARG A 137 9.02 6.56 22.49
N GLN A 138 8.01 6.90 21.70
CA GLN A 138 7.55 8.27 21.50
C GLN A 138 6.55 8.73 22.57
N GLY A 139 6.15 7.85 23.50
CA GLY A 139 5.10 8.15 24.49
C GLY A 139 3.72 8.40 23.85
N LEU A 140 3.49 7.86 22.66
CA LEU A 140 2.23 8.02 21.93
C LEU A 140 1.24 6.94 22.39
N PRO A 141 -0.06 7.27 22.50
CA PRO A 141 -1.07 6.28 22.86
C PRO A 141 -1.20 5.20 21.77
N SER A 142 -1.45 3.98 22.19
CA SER A 142 -1.84 2.91 21.29
C SER A 142 -3.13 3.27 20.56
N ALA A 143 -3.26 2.80 19.33
CA ALA A 143 -4.53 2.90 18.62
C ALA A 143 -5.59 2.05 19.33
N GLU A 144 -6.59 2.69 19.91
CA GLU A 144 -7.72 2.02 20.55
C GLU A 144 -8.87 1.93 19.55
N HIS A 145 -9.37 0.70 19.37
CA HIS A 145 -10.51 0.44 18.50
C HIS A 145 -11.70 0.05 19.35
N ARG A 146 -12.79 0.76 19.19
CA ARG A 146 -14.07 0.41 19.79
C ARG A 146 -14.98 -0.22 18.74
N ILE A 147 -15.57 -1.37 19.06
CA ILE A 147 -16.60 -1.96 18.20
C ILE A 147 -17.87 -1.14 18.37
N GLU A 148 -18.31 -0.47 17.31
CA GLU A 148 -19.56 0.30 17.32
C GLU A 148 -20.76 -0.55 16.93
N ARG A 149 -20.57 -1.45 15.96
CA ARG A 149 -21.65 -2.29 15.45
C ARG A 149 -21.12 -3.62 14.99
N VAL A 150 -21.80 -4.68 15.37
CA VAL A 150 -21.65 -6.01 14.78
C VAL A 150 -22.86 -6.25 13.88
N PHE A 151 -22.63 -6.72 12.67
CA PHE A 151 -23.67 -7.06 11.71
C PHE A 151 -23.46 -8.49 11.22
N ARG A 152 -24.56 -9.16 10.86
CA ARG A 152 -24.53 -10.49 10.24
C ARG A 152 -24.73 -10.36 8.74
N VAL A 153 -24.26 -11.34 7.99
CA VAL A 153 -24.37 -11.35 6.52
C VAL A 153 -25.81 -11.38 6.04
N GLU A 154 -26.71 -11.98 6.82
CA GLU A 154 -28.15 -11.98 6.57
C GLU A 154 -28.77 -10.56 6.51
N ASP A 155 -28.08 -9.54 7.07
CA ASP A 155 -28.48 -8.15 6.98
C ASP A 155 -28.11 -7.50 5.61
N PHE A 156 -27.42 -8.23 4.74
CA PHE A 156 -26.96 -7.75 3.44
C PHE A 156 -27.35 -8.72 2.32
N ASP A 157 -27.97 -8.23 1.27
CA ASP A 157 -28.28 -8.97 0.05
C ASP A 157 -27.02 -9.34 -0.79
N ARG A 158 -25.89 -9.66 -0.16
CA ARG A 158 -24.59 -9.85 -0.82
C ARG A 158 -23.89 -11.15 -0.50
N GLN A 159 -24.59 -12.19 -0.14
CA GLN A 159 -24.01 -13.52 0.11
C GLN A 159 -23.21 -14.07 -1.10
N GLU A 160 -23.56 -13.63 -2.31
CA GLU A 160 -22.87 -14.04 -3.52
C GLU A 160 -21.41 -13.51 -3.63
N PHE A 161 -21.12 -12.35 -3.02
CA PHE A 161 -19.81 -11.71 -3.12
C PHE A 161 -18.82 -12.13 -2.03
N PHE A 162 -19.30 -12.63 -0.90
CA PHE A 162 -18.47 -13.04 0.25
C PHE A 162 -18.91 -14.38 0.81
N PRO A 163 -18.78 -15.48 0.05
CA PRO A 163 -19.15 -16.80 0.57
C PRO A 163 -18.29 -17.13 1.79
N GLY A 164 -18.94 -17.39 2.90
CA GLY A 164 -18.27 -17.69 4.17
C GLY A 164 -18.16 -16.55 5.17
N LEU A 165 -18.50 -15.32 4.80
CA LEU A 165 -18.61 -14.23 5.76
C LEU A 165 -19.94 -14.37 6.52
N GLN A 166 -19.87 -14.65 7.83
CA GLN A 166 -21.04 -14.82 8.66
C GLN A 166 -21.39 -13.57 9.46
N GLU A 167 -20.39 -12.78 9.80
CA GLU A 167 -20.55 -11.53 10.55
C GLU A 167 -19.41 -10.57 10.25
N GLY A 168 -19.65 -9.30 10.43
CA GLY A 168 -18.66 -8.23 10.36
C GLY A 168 -18.85 -7.24 11.48
N ALA A 169 -17.85 -6.41 11.73
CA ALA A 169 -17.91 -5.40 12.76
C ALA A 169 -17.45 -4.04 12.22
N LEU A 170 -18.17 -3.00 12.60
CA LEU A 170 -17.75 -1.63 12.41
C LEU A 170 -16.93 -1.20 13.62
N TYR A 171 -15.72 -0.76 13.37
CA TYR A 171 -14.80 -0.29 14.39
C TYR A 171 -14.70 1.24 14.31
N ARG A 172 -14.79 1.89 15.47
CA ARG A 172 -14.40 3.28 15.60
C ARG A 172 -13.02 3.34 16.23
N CYS A 173 -12.13 4.08 15.60
CA CYS A 173 -10.86 4.43 16.19
C CYS A 173 -10.97 5.79 16.88
N GLU A 174 -10.70 5.85 18.17
CA GLU A 174 -10.73 7.08 18.97
C GLU A 174 -9.36 7.77 19.03
N SER A 175 -8.31 7.11 18.50
CA SER A 175 -6.97 7.69 18.45
C SER A 175 -6.76 8.50 17.17
N PRO A 176 -6.19 9.72 17.26
CA PRO A 176 -5.88 10.53 16.08
C PRO A 176 -4.82 9.89 15.16
N TRP A 177 -4.21 8.79 15.59
CA TRP A 177 -3.19 8.03 14.87
C TRP A 177 -3.75 6.78 14.17
N CYS A 178 -5.03 6.51 14.30
CA CYS A 178 -5.70 5.49 13.50
C CYS A 178 -5.91 6.05 12.09
N GLY A 179 -5.34 5.41 11.10
CA GLY A 179 -5.78 5.65 9.74
C GLY A 179 -7.25 5.19 9.61
N GLU A 180 -8.09 6.05 9.07
CA GLU A 180 -9.45 5.66 8.69
C GLU A 180 -9.34 4.58 7.60
N HIS A 181 -10.04 3.47 7.79
CA HIS A 181 -10.16 2.37 6.84
C HIS A 181 -11.62 2.11 6.52
#